data_ab9d9123360ee1b453ac9a47fa418192
#
_entry.id   ab9d9123360ee1b453ac9a47fa418192
#
_cell.length_a   1.000
_cell.length_b   1.000
_cell.length_c   1.000
_cell.angle_alpha   90.00
_cell.angle_beta   90.00
_cell.angle_gamma   90.00
#
_symmetry.space_group_name_H-M   'P 1'
#
loop_
_entity.id
_entity.type
_entity.pdbx_description
1 polymer ?
#
loop_
_entity_poly.entity_id
_entity_poly.type
_entity_poly.pdbx_seq_one_letter_code
_entity_poly.pdbx_strand_id
1 'polypeptide(L)'
;KMHRVDGLTFDYGLFLNISNDHIGPGEHESFEEYLYYKKQLLKHCKTAVVNEDDEHFDEIVKGAPSKIYTSSLERPADFEASGIRYVTASDFVGLVFQMMGSYELEVKVNVPGRFNAANALAAVAVCSFFDLPKPKVSHGLENLKIDGRMEIAYKSSRMTVLVDYAHNAVSMESLLGTLRNYH
;
A
#
# COMPACT_ATOMS: atom_id res chain seq x y z
N LYS A 1 20.69 6.07 -3.06
CA LYS A 1 21.63 6.66 -4.02
C LYS A 1 21.73 8.19 -3.87
N MET A 2 20.63 8.87 -3.57
CA MET A 2 20.59 10.34 -3.49
C MET A 2 20.78 10.88 -2.06
N HIS A 3 21.11 10.06 -1.08
CA HIS A 3 21.40 10.43 0.32
C HIS A 3 20.36 11.33 1.01
N ARG A 4 19.08 11.24 0.57
CA ARG A 4 18.00 12.13 1.06
C ARG A 4 17.58 11.86 2.50
N VAL A 5 17.92 10.70 3.04
CA VAL A 5 17.56 10.27 4.41
C VAL A 5 18.77 10.01 5.30
N ASP A 6 19.98 10.39 4.85
CA ASP A 6 21.20 10.22 5.64
C ASP A 6 21.09 11.00 6.95
N GLY A 7 21.48 10.35 8.05
CA GLY A 7 21.38 10.93 9.38
C GLY A 7 19.97 10.94 9.99
N LEU A 8 18.94 10.49 9.26
CA LEU A 8 17.59 10.34 9.81
C LEU A 8 17.39 8.92 10.34
N THR A 9 16.68 8.80 11.45
CA THR A 9 16.17 7.54 11.99
C THR A 9 14.69 7.70 12.24
N PHE A 10 13.89 6.80 11.65
CA PHE A 10 12.44 6.79 11.78
C PHE A 10 12.02 5.79 12.85
N ASP A 11 10.95 6.05 13.56
CA ASP A 11 10.37 5.05 14.46
C ASP A 11 9.75 3.90 13.66
N TYR A 12 9.09 4.23 12.53
CA TYR A 12 8.42 3.27 11.68
C TYR A 12 8.79 3.46 10.21
N GLY A 13 8.97 2.34 9.50
CA GLY A 13 9.15 2.26 8.06
C GLY A 13 8.08 1.37 7.41
N LEU A 14 7.69 1.71 6.18
CA LEU A 14 6.80 0.89 5.37
C LEU A 14 7.50 0.47 4.09
N PHE A 15 7.52 -0.83 3.81
CA PHE A 15 7.98 -1.36 2.52
C PHE A 15 6.82 -2.08 1.84
N LEU A 16 6.21 -1.43 0.84
CA LEU A 16 4.96 -1.89 0.25
C LEU A 16 5.18 -2.85 -0.90
N ASN A 17 6.02 -2.48 -1.85
CA ASN A 17 6.37 -3.30 -3.01
C ASN A 17 7.59 -2.75 -3.72
N ILE A 18 8.18 -3.59 -4.59
CA ILE A 18 9.20 -3.19 -5.53
C ILE A 18 8.99 -3.94 -6.85
N SER A 19 9.20 -3.27 -7.96
CA SER A 19 9.14 -3.84 -9.30
C SER A 19 10.17 -3.18 -10.20
N ASN A 20 10.40 -3.73 -11.38
CA ASN A 20 11.30 -3.16 -12.37
C ASN A 20 10.85 -1.74 -12.77
N ASP A 21 11.46 -0.75 -12.14
CA ASP A 21 11.24 0.66 -12.38
C ASP A 21 12.53 1.42 -12.08
N HIS A 22 12.67 2.64 -12.57
CA HIS A 22 13.85 3.45 -12.32
C HIS A 22 15.19 2.81 -12.72
N ILE A 23 15.19 2.02 -13.80
CA ILE A 23 16.39 1.39 -14.36
C ILE A 23 16.68 2.03 -15.71
N GLY A 24 17.81 2.71 -15.83
CA GLY A 24 18.19 3.40 -17.06
C GLY A 24 19.23 4.50 -16.87
N PRO A 25 19.55 5.24 -17.95
CA PRO A 25 20.53 6.31 -17.89
C PRO A 25 20.17 7.39 -16.85
N GLY A 26 21.05 7.59 -15.88
CA GLY A 26 20.85 8.57 -14.79
C GLY A 26 20.05 8.05 -13.60
N GLU A 27 19.56 6.83 -13.65
CA GLU A 27 18.85 6.13 -12.57
C GLU A 27 19.70 4.96 -12.02
N HIS A 28 19.12 3.79 -11.83
CA HIS A 28 19.83 2.59 -11.37
C HIS A 28 20.35 1.78 -12.55
N GLU A 29 21.53 1.16 -12.38
CA GLU A 29 22.15 0.33 -13.41
C GLU A 29 21.47 -1.04 -13.57
N SER A 30 20.87 -1.54 -12.46
CA SER A 30 20.16 -2.81 -12.44
C SER A 30 19.07 -2.82 -11.36
N PHE A 31 18.21 -3.85 -11.44
CA PHE A 31 17.19 -4.08 -10.41
C PHE A 31 17.81 -4.38 -9.04
N GLU A 32 18.92 -5.11 -9.00
CA GLU A 32 19.64 -5.43 -7.75
C GLU A 32 20.17 -4.16 -7.10
N GLU A 33 20.69 -3.22 -7.88
CA GLU A 33 21.11 -1.91 -7.36
C GLU A 33 19.89 -1.15 -6.82
N TYR A 34 18.77 -1.13 -7.56
CA TYR A 34 17.55 -0.48 -7.14
C TYR A 34 17.02 -1.06 -5.83
N LEU A 35 16.88 -2.38 -5.73
CA LEU A 35 16.47 -3.11 -4.52
C LEU A 35 17.43 -2.83 -3.36
N TYR A 36 18.74 -2.85 -3.61
CA TYR A 36 19.74 -2.55 -2.60
C TYR A 36 19.52 -1.17 -1.96
N TYR A 37 19.29 -0.13 -2.77
CA TYR A 37 19.05 1.20 -2.23
C TYR A 37 17.69 1.33 -1.56
N LYS A 38 16.64 0.71 -2.08
CA LYS A 38 15.31 0.75 -1.47
C LYS A 38 15.27 0.08 -0.09
N LYS A 39 15.88 -1.08 0.05
CA LYS A 39 15.93 -1.79 1.33
C LYS A 39 16.78 -1.09 2.42
N GLN A 40 17.60 -0.08 2.06
CA GLN A 40 18.28 0.73 3.08
C GLN A 40 17.28 1.41 4.05
N LEU A 41 16.03 1.64 3.66
CA LEU A 41 14.99 2.11 4.57
C LEU A 41 14.96 1.31 5.87
N LEU A 42 15.12 -0.02 5.78
CA LEU A 42 15.09 -0.91 6.94
C LEU A 42 16.27 -0.71 7.91
N LYS A 43 17.35 -0.03 7.46
CA LYS A 43 18.45 0.39 8.35
C LYS A 43 18.20 1.74 9.02
N HIS A 44 17.24 2.50 8.49
CA HIS A 44 16.91 3.83 8.97
C HIS A 44 15.63 3.87 9.81
N CYS A 45 15.03 2.72 10.13
CA CYS A 45 13.86 2.64 11.00
C CYS A 45 14.06 1.63 12.13
N LYS A 46 13.37 1.87 13.26
CA LYS A 46 13.37 0.95 14.43
C LYS A 46 12.48 -0.25 14.19
N THR A 47 11.31 0.00 13.62
CA THR A 47 10.29 -1.00 13.30
C THR A 47 9.85 -0.81 11.85
N ALA A 48 9.66 -1.90 11.11
CA ALA A 48 9.13 -1.84 9.76
C ALA A 48 7.93 -2.77 9.58
N VAL A 49 6.96 -2.33 8.78
CA VAL A 49 5.92 -3.19 8.22
C VAL A 49 6.29 -3.45 6.76
N VAL A 50 6.44 -4.72 6.41
CA VAL A 50 6.89 -5.16 5.08
C VAL A 50 5.80 -6.03 4.46
N ASN A 51 5.45 -5.75 3.21
CA ASN A 51 4.49 -6.57 2.46
C ASN A 51 5.12 -7.92 2.11
N GLU A 52 4.56 -9.00 2.66
CA GLU A 52 5.03 -10.38 2.46
C GLU A 52 4.55 -10.97 1.12
N ASP A 53 3.62 -10.31 0.44
CA ASP A 53 3.16 -10.72 -0.89
C ASP A 53 4.11 -10.28 -2.02
N ASP A 54 5.11 -9.44 -1.71
CA ASP A 54 6.14 -9.05 -2.67
C ASP A 54 7.08 -10.23 -2.97
N GLU A 55 7.33 -10.51 -4.24
CA GLU A 55 8.18 -11.61 -4.67
C GLU A 55 9.63 -11.51 -4.18
N HIS A 56 10.08 -10.31 -3.81
CA HIS A 56 11.41 -10.04 -3.28
C HIS A 56 11.45 -9.93 -1.76
N PHE A 57 10.38 -10.33 -1.06
CA PHE A 57 10.25 -10.19 0.40
C PHE A 57 11.48 -10.70 1.15
N ASP A 58 11.92 -11.92 0.87
CA ASP A 58 13.08 -12.54 1.55
C ASP A 58 14.37 -11.71 1.37
N GLU A 59 14.57 -11.15 0.17
CA GLU A 59 15.73 -10.30 -0.11
C GLU A 59 15.62 -8.94 0.58
N ILE A 60 14.41 -8.39 0.66
CA ILE A 60 14.12 -7.11 1.33
C ILE A 60 14.48 -7.20 2.80
N VAL A 61 13.98 -8.22 3.50
CA VAL A 61 14.17 -8.34 4.96
C VAL A 61 15.53 -8.91 5.36
N LYS A 62 16.26 -9.52 4.43
CA LYS A 62 17.54 -10.15 4.70
C LYS A 62 18.56 -9.17 5.28
N GLY A 63 18.95 -9.44 6.54
CA GLY A 63 19.94 -8.63 7.27
C GLY A 63 19.40 -7.26 7.72
N ALA A 64 18.09 -7.06 7.74
CA ALA A 64 17.48 -5.85 8.28
C ALA A 64 17.69 -5.78 9.80
N PRO A 65 18.19 -4.67 10.34
CA PRO A 65 18.36 -4.49 11.79
C PRO A 65 17.07 -4.09 12.49
N SER A 66 16.08 -3.61 11.75
CA SER A 66 14.77 -3.20 12.28
C SER A 66 13.92 -4.40 12.72
N LYS A 67 13.04 -4.20 13.69
CA LYS A 67 12.00 -5.18 14.01
C LYS A 67 11.01 -5.25 12.85
N ILE A 68 10.88 -6.42 12.23
CA ILE A 68 9.98 -6.62 11.09
C ILE A 68 8.62 -7.12 11.59
N TYR A 69 7.56 -6.52 11.07
CA TYR A 69 6.20 -7.03 11.04
C TYR A 69 5.80 -7.25 9.59
N THR A 70 5.05 -8.30 9.33
CA THR A 70 4.59 -8.63 7.98
C THR A 70 3.16 -8.15 7.75
N SER A 71 2.84 -7.76 6.50
CA SER A 71 1.47 -7.50 6.06
C SER A 71 1.19 -8.29 4.79
N SER A 72 -0.03 -8.85 4.63
CA SER A 72 -0.39 -9.67 3.47
C SER A 72 -1.88 -9.59 3.15
N LEU A 73 -2.19 -9.66 1.84
CA LEU A 73 -3.56 -9.87 1.32
C LEU A 73 -3.82 -11.32 0.94
N GLU A 74 -2.77 -12.18 0.90
CA GLU A 74 -2.82 -13.52 0.30
C GLU A 74 -2.62 -14.65 1.32
N ARG A 75 -1.95 -14.37 2.43
CA ARG A 75 -1.49 -15.39 3.39
C ARG A 75 -1.53 -14.90 4.83
N PRO A 76 -1.46 -15.81 5.83
CA PRO A 76 -1.32 -15.41 7.23
C PRO A 76 -0.07 -14.56 7.45
N ALA A 77 -0.22 -13.44 8.15
CA ALA A 77 0.82 -12.48 8.46
C ALA A 77 0.57 -11.83 9.82
N ASP A 78 1.51 -11.01 10.33
CA ASP A 78 1.25 -10.22 11.55
C ASP A 78 0.03 -9.32 11.38
N PHE A 79 -0.16 -8.79 10.17
CA PHE A 79 -1.33 -8.04 9.73
C PHE A 79 -1.83 -8.63 8.41
N GLU A 80 -3.01 -9.21 8.42
CA GLU A 80 -3.60 -9.81 7.21
C GLU A 80 -4.94 -9.16 6.86
N ALA A 81 -5.27 -9.12 5.57
CA ALA A 81 -6.59 -8.71 5.10
C ALA A 81 -7.40 -9.93 4.69
N SER A 82 -8.56 -10.09 5.28
CA SER A 82 -9.50 -11.17 4.98
C SER A 82 -10.82 -10.64 4.42
N GLY A 83 -11.44 -11.36 3.52
CA GLY A 83 -12.77 -11.05 3.01
C GLY A 83 -12.83 -9.74 2.22
N ILE A 84 -11.84 -9.45 1.38
CA ILE A 84 -11.80 -8.25 0.54
C ILE A 84 -13.00 -8.25 -0.41
N ARG A 85 -13.81 -7.18 -0.34
CA ARG A 85 -14.98 -6.95 -1.18
C ARG A 85 -14.88 -5.59 -1.87
N TYR A 86 -15.21 -5.55 -3.14
CA TYR A 86 -15.34 -4.32 -3.91
C TYR A 86 -16.75 -3.78 -3.73
N VAL A 87 -16.87 -2.49 -3.44
CA VAL A 87 -18.15 -1.85 -3.10
C VAL A 87 -18.35 -0.62 -3.97
N THR A 88 -19.53 -0.54 -4.60
CA THR A 88 -19.99 0.64 -5.34
C THR A 88 -21.33 1.10 -4.75
N ALA A 89 -21.33 2.25 -4.12
CA ALA A 89 -22.52 2.92 -3.61
C ALA A 89 -22.59 4.36 -4.16
N SER A 90 -23.64 5.10 -3.83
CA SER A 90 -23.85 6.47 -4.34
C SER A 90 -22.67 7.40 -4.00
N ASP A 91 -22.14 7.28 -2.81
CA ASP A 91 -21.12 8.14 -2.19
C ASP A 91 -19.81 7.40 -1.85
N PHE A 92 -19.74 6.10 -2.13
CA PHE A 92 -18.58 5.26 -1.84
C PHE A 92 -18.24 4.36 -3.04
N VAL A 93 -16.99 4.44 -3.49
CA VAL A 93 -16.44 3.50 -4.48
C VAL A 93 -15.07 3.07 -3.98
N GLY A 94 -14.98 1.85 -3.48
CA GLY A 94 -13.77 1.40 -2.83
C GLY A 94 -13.84 -0.07 -2.46
N LEU A 95 -13.22 -0.41 -1.35
CA LEU A 95 -13.19 -1.78 -0.86
C LEU A 95 -13.35 -1.86 0.65
N VAL A 96 -13.82 -3.01 1.11
CA VAL A 96 -14.01 -3.33 2.53
C VAL A 96 -13.35 -4.66 2.79
N PHE A 97 -12.61 -4.75 3.90
CA PHE A 97 -12.00 -6.00 4.36
C PHE A 97 -11.89 -6.04 5.89
N GLN A 98 -11.69 -7.23 6.43
CA GLN A 98 -11.33 -7.41 7.84
C GLN A 98 -9.80 -7.48 7.96
N MET A 99 -9.23 -6.58 8.72
CA MET A 99 -7.86 -6.70 9.18
C MET A 99 -7.82 -7.65 10.37
N MET A 100 -6.94 -8.63 10.31
CA MET A 100 -6.78 -9.70 11.29
C MET A 100 -5.31 -9.76 11.77
N GLY A 101 -5.03 -10.65 12.73
CA GLY A 101 -3.71 -10.84 13.29
C GLY A 101 -3.45 -9.95 14.50
N SER A 102 -2.36 -9.21 14.51
CA SER A 102 -1.96 -8.37 15.66
C SER A 102 -2.90 -7.20 15.95
N TYR A 103 -3.78 -6.85 15.01
CA TYR A 103 -4.76 -5.78 15.18
C TYR A 103 -6.02 -6.08 14.36
N GLU A 104 -7.18 -6.14 15.01
CA GLU A 104 -8.46 -6.44 14.38
C GLU A 104 -9.28 -5.17 14.14
N LEU A 105 -9.66 -4.94 12.87
CA LEU A 105 -10.46 -3.79 12.45
C LEU A 105 -11.20 -4.08 11.14
N GLU A 106 -12.48 -3.70 11.04
CA GLU A 106 -13.11 -3.56 9.74
C GLU A 106 -12.57 -2.30 9.06
N VAL A 107 -11.97 -2.47 7.91
CA VAL A 107 -11.35 -1.40 7.13
C VAL A 107 -12.19 -1.10 5.90
N LYS A 108 -12.62 0.15 5.76
CA LYS A 108 -13.31 0.68 4.58
C LYS A 108 -12.42 1.71 3.92
N VAL A 109 -12.07 1.49 2.66
CA VAL A 109 -11.17 2.37 1.92
C VAL A 109 -11.93 2.97 0.74
N ASN A 110 -12.14 4.28 0.77
CA ASN A 110 -12.84 5.01 -0.30
C ASN A 110 -11.91 5.35 -1.48
N VAL A 111 -11.06 4.40 -1.85
CA VAL A 111 -10.22 4.46 -3.05
C VAL A 111 -10.24 3.05 -3.66
N PRO A 112 -10.67 2.91 -4.93
CA PRO A 112 -10.73 1.60 -5.57
C PRO A 112 -9.35 0.98 -5.80
N GLY A 113 -9.33 -0.34 -5.92
CA GLY A 113 -8.12 -1.10 -6.31
C GLY A 113 -7.53 -1.95 -5.19
N ARG A 114 -7.26 -3.23 -5.55
CA ARG A 114 -6.69 -4.21 -4.62
C ARG A 114 -5.36 -3.73 -4.01
N PHE A 115 -4.53 -3.03 -4.78
CA PHE A 115 -3.29 -2.42 -4.28
C PHE A 115 -3.55 -1.38 -3.18
N ASN A 116 -4.71 -0.70 -3.19
CA ASN A 116 -5.09 0.21 -2.11
C ASN A 116 -5.53 -0.54 -0.85
N ALA A 117 -5.95 -1.80 -0.95
CA ALA A 117 -6.11 -2.64 0.24
C ALA A 117 -4.77 -2.88 0.93
N ALA A 118 -3.71 -3.22 0.17
CA ALA A 118 -2.37 -3.39 0.72
C ALA A 118 -1.82 -2.10 1.35
N ASN A 119 -2.01 -0.97 0.66
CA ASN A 119 -1.60 0.35 1.17
C ASN A 119 -2.34 0.70 2.48
N ALA A 120 -3.65 0.47 2.53
CA ALA A 120 -4.47 0.73 3.71
C ALA A 120 -4.12 -0.21 4.86
N LEU A 121 -3.92 -1.52 4.58
CA LEU A 121 -3.50 -2.50 5.57
C LEU A 121 -2.19 -2.07 6.24
N ALA A 122 -1.19 -1.68 5.46
CA ALA A 122 0.09 -1.20 5.96
C ALA A 122 -0.05 0.10 6.77
N ALA A 123 -0.90 1.04 6.33
CA ALA A 123 -1.17 2.28 7.06
C ALA A 123 -1.84 2.00 8.41
N VAL A 124 -2.86 1.12 8.44
CA VAL A 124 -3.53 0.72 9.70
C VAL A 124 -2.58 -0.04 10.61
N ALA A 125 -1.69 -0.88 10.06
CA ALA A 125 -0.66 -1.57 10.83
C ALA A 125 0.24 -0.59 11.58
N VAL A 126 0.66 0.51 10.94
CA VAL A 126 1.40 1.57 11.65
C VAL A 126 0.52 2.29 12.67
N CYS A 127 -0.74 2.58 12.35
CA CYS A 127 -1.67 3.20 13.31
C CYS A 127 -1.85 2.35 14.57
N SER A 128 -1.76 1.01 14.47
CA SER A 128 -1.90 0.10 15.59
C SER A 128 -0.77 0.20 16.63
N PHE A 129 0.37 0.78 16.26
CA PHE A 129 1.48 1.04 17.18
C PHE A 129 1.28 2.31 18.02
N PHE A 130 0.21 3.04 17.75
CA PHE A 130 -0.16 4.23 18.50
C PHE A 130 -1.48 3.96 19.26
N ASP A 131 -1.69 4.63 20.36
CA ASP A 131 -2.95 4.54 21.13
C ASP A 131 -4.04 5.41 20.45
N LEU A 132 -4.41 4.99 19.22
CA LEU A 132 -5.45 5.66 18.43
C LEU A 132 -6.77 4.91 18.56
N PRO A 133 -7.89 5.61 18.77
CA PRO A 133 -9.21 4.99 18.78
C PRO A 133 -9.53 4.34 17.41
N LYS A 134 -9.82 3.03 17.41
CA LYS A 134 -10.17 2.28 16.19
C LYS A 134 -11.20 2.98 15.28
N PRO A 135 -12.29 3.58 15.82
CA PRO A 135 -13.24 4.31 14.98
C PRO A 135 -12.64 5.49 14.22
N LYS A 136 -11.64 6.19 14.79
CA LYS A 136 -10.96 7.30 14.10
C LYS A 136 -10.07 6.81 12.97
N VAL A 137 -9.41 5.66 13.15
CA VAL A 137 -8.58 5.03 12.12
C VAL A 137 -9.45 4.62 10.95
N SER A 138 -10.56 3.91 11.20
CA SER A 138 -11.52 3.50 10.17
C SER A 138 -12.13 4.70 9.44
N HIS A 139 -12.59 5.71 10.17
CA HIS A 139 -13.17 6.92 9.59
C HIS A 139 -12.20 7.70 8.68
N GLY A 140 -10.91 7.72 9.02
CA GLY A 140 -9.89 8.37 8.19
C GLY A 140 -9.78 7.73 6.80
N LEU A 141 -9.84 6.42 6.72
CA LEU A 141 -9.77 5.68 5.44
C LEU A 141 -11.09 5.72 4.65
N GLU A 142 -12.23 5.68 5.33
CA GLU A 142 -13.54 5.79 4.72
C GLU A 142 -13.75 7.16 4.01
N ASN A 143 -13.12 8.20 4.51
CA ASN A 143 -13.17 9.55 3.95
C ASN A 143 -11.92 9.91 3.13
N LEU A 144 -11.04 8.94 2.86
CA LEU A 144 -9.82 9.17 2.11
C LEU A 144 -10.12 9.63 0.68
N LYS A 145 -9.44 10.69 0.27
CA LYS A 145 -9.38 11.15 -1.11
C LYS A 145 -7.92 11.40 -1.46
N ILE A 146 -7.52 10.90 -2.61
CA ILE A 146 -6.15 11.07 -3.11
C ILE A 146 -6.26 11.67 -4.52
N ASP A 147 -5.90 12.92 -4.65
CA ASP A 147 -5.97 13.63 -5.92
C ASP A 147 -5.14 12.93 -7.00
N GLY A 148 -5.74 12.70 -8.16
CA GLY A 148 -5.11 12.03 -9.29
C GLY A 148 -4.79 10.53 -9.09
N ARG A 149 -5.38 9.87 -8.09
CA ARG A 149 -5.21 8.43 -7.84
C ARG A 149 -6.57 7.76 -7.69
N MET A 150 -7.05 7.12 -8.74
CA MET A 150 -8.39 6.53 -8.80
C MET A 150 -9.47 7.53 -8.35
N GLU A 151 -9.22 8.80 -8.55
CA GLU A 151 -10.09 9.90 -8.14
C GLU A 151 -11.37 9.91 -8.98
N ILE A 152 -12.52 9.86 -8.32
CA ILE A 152 -13.81 9.99 -8.99
C ILE A 152 -14.11 11.46 -9.21
N ALA A 153 -13.80 11.95 -10.40
CA ALA A 153 -14.06 13.35 -10.79
C ALA A 153 -15.55 13.61 -11.09
N TYR A 154 -16.28 12.60 -11.57
CA TYR A 154 -17.70 12.68 -11.85
C TYR A 154 -18.35 11.31 -11.76
N LYS A 155 -19.58 11.24 -11.23
CA LYS A 155 -20.40 10.02 -11.18
C LYS A 155 -21.86 10.34 -11.46
N SER A 156 -22.47 9.53 -12.31
CA SER A 156 -23.90 9.55 -12.60
C SER A 156 -24.44 8.12 -12.76
N SER A 157 -25.74 7.97 -13.00
CA SER A 157 -26.34 6.66 -13.33
C SER A 157 -25.87 6.08 -14.67
N ARG A 158 -25.21 6.87 -15.51
CA ARG A 158 -24.79 6.46 -16.87
C ARG A 158 -23.29 6.30 -17.02
N MET A 159 -22.49 7.02 -16.22
CA MET A 159 -21.03 6.99 -16.34
C MET A 159 -20.35 7.43 -15.06
N THR A 160 -19.11 6.95 -14.90
CA THR A 160 -18.18 7.43 -13.89
C THR A 160 -16.92 7.91 -14.60
N VAL A 161 -16.42 9.10 -14.26
CA VAL A 161 -15.16 9.65 -14.77
C VAL A 161 -14.12 9.55 -13.67
N LEU A 162 -13.02 8.89 -13.99
CA LEU A 162 -11.89 8.68 -13.08
C LEU A 162 -10.66 9.44 -13.57
N VAL A 163 -9.89 9.96 -12.64
CA VAL A 163 -8.55 10.51 -12.88
C VAL A 163 -7.54 9.63 -12.16
N ASP A 164 -6.53 9.17 -12.90
CA ASP A 164 -5.45 8.37 -12.34
C ASP A 164 -4.11 8.75 -12.97
N TYR A 165 -3.03 8.52 -12.25
CA TYR A 165 -1.65 8.80 -12.69
C TYR A 165 -1.02 7.63 -13.45
N ALA A 166 -1.75 6.58 -13.77
CA ALA A 166 -1.22 5.45 -14.54
C ALA A 166 -0.62 5.93 -15.88
N HIS A 167 0.68 5.71 -16.08
CA HIS A 167 1.44 6.24 -17.21
C HIS A 167 2.40 5.23 -17.85
N ASN A 168 2.41 3.98 -17.38
CA ASN A 168 3.14 2.86 -17.96
C ASN A 168 2.23 1.63 -18.11
N ALA A 169 2.69 0.61 -18.84
CA ALA A 169 1.88 -0.58 -19.14
C ALA A 169 1.39 -1.28 -17.86
N VAL A 170 2.26 -1.50 -16.89
CA VAL A 170 1.94 -2.20 -15.64
C VAL A 170 0.87 -1.45 -14.85
N SER A 171 1.01 -0.13 -14.68
CA SER A 171 0.02 0.68 -13.97
C SER A 171 -1.31 0.76 -14.71
N MET A 172 -1.29 0.81 -16.05
CA MET A 172 -2.51 0.80 -16.86
C MET A 172 -3.24 -0.53 -16.79
N GLU A 173 -2.54 -1.67 -16.84
CA GLU A 173 -3.12 -3.00 -16.65
C GLU A 173 -3.76 -3.15 -15.27
N SER A 174 -3.08 -2.69 -14.23
CA SER A 174 -3.59 -2.68 -12.85
C SER A 174 -4.86 -1.83 -12.72
N LEU A 175 -4.88 -0.63 -13.32
CA LEU A 175 -6.03 0.27 -13.38
C LEU A 175 -7.22 -0.40 -14.06
N LEU A 176 -7.04 -0.92 -15.28
CA LEU A 176 -8.10 -1.56 -16.05
C LEU A 176 -8.59 -2.86 -15.39
N GLY A 177 -7.67 -3.64 -14.81
CA GLY A 177 -8.02 -4.82 -14.02
C GLY A 177 -8.86 -4.48 -12.79
N THR A 178 -8.53 -3.38 -12.12
CA THR A 178 -9.30 -2.86 -10.99
C THR A 178 -10.72 -2.48 -11.41
N LEU A 179 -10.86 -1.70 -12.50
CA LEU A 179 -12.17 -1.22 -12.96
C LEU A 179 -13.15 -2.34 -13.31
N ARG A 180 -12.66 -3.50 -13.77
CA ARG A 180 -13.49 -4.69 -14.03
C ARG A 180 -14.20 -5.25 -12.80
N ASN A 181 -13.73 -4.94 -11.61
CA ASN A 181 -14.33 -5.40 -10.35
C ASN A 181 -15.48 -4.50 -9.85
N TYR A 182 -15.73 -3.38 -10.53
CA TYR A 182 -16.71 -2.36 -10.12
C TYR A 182 -17.85 -2.24 -11.15
N HIS A 183 -18.47 -3.35 -11.51
CA HIS A 183 -19.64 -3.41 -12.43
C HIS A 183 -20.97 -3.32 -11.68
#